data_d8bef64912bff7a528ec36085e0be908
#
_entry.id   d8bef64912bff7a528ec36085e0be908
#
_cell.length_a   1.000
_cell.length_b   1.000
_cell.length_c   1.000
_cell.angle_alpha   90.00
_cell.angle_beta   90.00
_cell.angle_gamma   90.00
#
_symmetry.space_group_name_H-M   'P 1'
#
loop_
_entity.id
_entity.type
_entity.pdbx_description
1 polymer ?
#
loop_
_entity_poly.entity_id
_entity_poly.type
_entity_poly.pdbx_seq_one_letter_code
_entity_poly.pdbx_strand_id
1 'polypeptide(L)'
;MAASPLHIGIVACSAEGAALCYRTLCTEAPGLLGRAYAHPEVSLHGHSFADYDACITRDDWVGVAELMLDSARKLAAGGARFLICPDNTIHQAFRFLEGRSPLPWLHIAEVVAAEAVRRGFRKLGLTGTRWLVASEVYPEKLAARGLAWVRPEEADRLECSRIIMEELVNGRFPPEGVRTFQAVIGRLKDAGCDAVVLGCTEIPLIISDANSPLPTLDSTRLLARAAIRRALEGA
;
A
#
# COMPACT_ATOMS: atom_id res chain seq x y z
N MET A 1 -1.63 34.42 5.67
CA MET A 1 -2.53 33.27 5.62
C MET A 1 -1.65 32.03 5.51
N ALA A 2 -1.86 30.99 6.33
CA ALA A 2 -1.15 29.74 6.12
C ALA A 2 -1.50 29.22 4.71
N ALA A 3 -0.52 28.75 3.96
CA ALA A 3 -0.77 28.19 2.64
C ALA A 3 -1.70 26.95 2.77
N SER A 4 -2.54 26.72 1.77
CA SER A 4 -3.46 25.58 1.78
C SER A 4 -2.68 24.27 1.58
N PRO A 5 -3.05 23.17 2.25
CA PRO A 5 -2.43 21.88 2.01
C PRO A 5 -2.47 21.47 0.54
N LEU A 6 -1.43 20.76 0.07
CA LEU A 6 -1.38 20.28 -1.31
C LEU A 6 -2.53 19.30 -1.60
N HIS A 7 -3.12 19.42 -2.78
CA HIS A 7 -4.15 18.51 -3.27
C HIS A 7 -3.56 17.11 -3.58
N ILE A 8 -4.14 16.08 -2.99
CA ILE A 8 -3.70 14.68 -3.10
C ILE A 8 -4.47 13.98 -4.22
N GLY A 9 -3.76 13.33 -5.16
CA GLY A 9 -4.37 12.45 -6.14
C GLY A 9 -4.21 10.98 -5.75
N ILE A 10 -5.32 10.22 -5.66
CA ILE A 10 -5.31 8.77 -5.44
C ILE A 10 -5.51 8.06 -6.78
N VAL A 11 -4.48 7.35 -7.24
CA VAL A 11 -4.60 6.38 -8.34
C VAL A 11 -5.10 5.08 -7.74
N ALA A 12 -6.38 4.79 -7.95
CA ALA A 12 -7.05 3.62 -7.40
C ALA A 12 -6.86 2.39 -8.31
N CYS A 13 -6.65 1.24 -7.66
CA CYS A 13 -6.64 -0.09 -8.28
C CYS A 13 -7.79 -0.92 -7.70
N SER A 14 -7.64 -1.45 -6.48
CA SER A 14 -8.77 -2.11 -5.79
C SER A 14 -9.68 -1.09 -5.11
N ALA A 15 -10.98 -1.43 -5.03
CA ALA A 15 -11.97 -0.58 -4.37
C ALA A 15 -11.69 -0.43 -2.88
N GLU A 16 -11.39 -1.53 -2.18
CA GLU A 16 -11.15 -1.53 -0.73
C GLU A 16 -9.89 -0.73 -0.36
N GLY A 17 -8.80 -0.89 -1.13
CA GLY A 17 -7.58 -0.13 -0.91
C GLY A 17 -7.77 1.37 -1.07
N ALA A 18 -8.44 1.76 -2.13
CA ALA A 18 -8.74 3.16 -2.40
C ALA A 18 -9.67 3.77 -1.34
N ALA A 19 -10.73 3.05 -0.95
CA ALA A 19 -11.67 3.48 0.08
C ALA A 19 -11.01 3.59 1.45
N LEU A 20 -10.21 2.60 1.85
CA LEU A 20 -9.47 2.61 3.12
C LEU A 20 -8.49 3.79 3.17
N CYS A 21 -7.75 4.02 2.08
CA CYS A 21 -6.80 5.13 1.99
C CYS A 21 -7.52 6.48 2.10
N TYR A 22 -8.57 6.71 1.29
CA TYR A 22 -9.36 7.93 1.32
C TYR A 22 -9.96 8.18 2.72
N ARG A 23 -10.59 7.16 3.31
CA ARG A 23 -11.16 7.25 4.66
C ARG A 23 -10.08 7.63 5.69
N THR A 24 -8.90 7.00 5.62
CA THR A 24 -7.78 7.29 6.53
C THR A 24 -7.32 8.74 6.39
N LEU A 25 -7.18 9.24 5.15
CA LEU A 25 -6.86 10.65 4.89
C LEU A 25 -7.86 11.59 5.58
N CYS A 26 -9.15 11.37 5.38
CA CYS A 26 -10.19 12.25 5.90
C CYS A 26 -10.37 12.16 7.43
N THR A 27 -10.16 10.98 8.01
CA THR A 27 -10.40 10.77 9.45
C THR A 27 -9.20 11.08 10.34
N GLU A 28 -7.97 10.95 9.82
CA GLU A 28 -6.76 11.20 10.63
C GLU A 28 -6.17 12.61 10.43
N ALA A 29 -6.42 13.26 9.29
CA ALA A 29 -5.92 14.61 9.03
C ALA A 29 -6.40 15.67 10.04
N PRO A 30 -7.64 15.64 10.58
CA PRO A 30 -8.09 16.64 11.56
C PRO A 30 -7.18 16.75 12.78
N GLY A 31 -6.63 15.62 13.26
CA GLY A 31 -5.68 15.58 14.38
C GLY A 31 -4.36 16.29 14.10
N LEU A 32 -3.88 16.25 12.84
CA LEU A 32 -2.65 16.90 12.40
C LEU A 32 -2.86 18.39 12.08
N LEU A 33 -4.06 18.74 11.57
CA LEU A 33 -4.43 20.11 11.21
C LEU A 33 -4.95 20.93 12.39
N GLY A 34 -5.23 20.31 13.54
CA GLY A 34 -5.80 20.98 14.72
C GLY A 34 -7.18 21.57 14.50
N ARG A 35 -7.91 21.09 13.47
CA ARG A 35 -9.25 21.59 13.10
C ARG A 35 -10.17 20.43 12.78
N ALA A 36 -11.32 20.38 13.46
CA ALA A 36 -12.30 19.33 13.24
C ALA A 36 -12.74 19.26 11.76
N TYR A 37 -12.83 18.03 11.25
CA TYR A 37 -13.22 17.68 9.86
C TYR A 37 -12.30 18.20 8.77
N ALA A 38 -11.21 18.87 9.10
CA ALA A 38 -10.27 19.39 8.12
C ALA A 38 -9.41 18.28 7.54
N HIS A 39 -9.26 18.27 6.21
CA HIS A 39 -8.33 17.40 5.51
C HIS A 39 -7.85 18.10 4.22
N PRO A 40 -6.72 17.70 3.62
CA PRO A 40 -6.34 18.16 2.29
C PRO A 40 -7.41 17.87 1.26
N GLU A 41 -7.46 18.63 0.18
CA GLU A 41 -8.26 18.27 -0.98
C GLU A 41 -7.79 16.93 -1.54
N VAL A 42 -8.73 16.04 -1.92
CA VAL A 42 -8.44 14.68 -2.41
C VAL A 42 -9.27 14.40 -3.64
N SER A 43 -8.61 14.04 -4.73
CA SER A 43 -9.25 13.45 -5.91
C SER A 43 -8.86 11.99 -6.04
N LEU A 44 -9.79 11.17 -6.52
CA LEU A 44 -9.58 9.75 -6.78
C LEU A 44 -9.98 9.42 -8.21
N HIS A 45 -9.11 8.70 -8.93
CA HIS A 45 -9.44 8.12 -10.23
C HIS A 45 -8.98 6.66 -10.26
N GLY A 46 -9.84 5.77 -10.75
CA GLY A 46 -9.54 4.36 -10.95
C GLY A 46 -10.16 3.83 -12.25
N HIS A 47 -9.44 2.95 -12.92
CA HIS A 47 -9.97 2.06 -13.95
C HIS A 47 -10.68 0.87 -13.32
N SER A 48 -11.35 0.07 -14.12
CA SER A 48 -11.89 -1.22 -13.66
C SER A 48 -10.76 -2.10 -13.12
N PHE A 49 -10.96 -2.75 -11.97
CA PHE A 49 -10.00 -3.71 -11.45
C PHE A 49 -9.74 -4.85 -12.45
N ALA A 50 -10.75 -5.23 -13.26
CA ALA A 50 -10.59 -6.23 -14.31
C ALA A 50 -9.53 -5.86 -15.36
N ASP A 51 -9.33 -4.56 -15.64
CA ASP A 51 -8.28 -4.11 -16.59
C ASP A 51 -6.88 -4.32 -15.97
N TYR A 52 -6.72 -4.00 -14.69
CA TYR A 52 -5.49 -4.28 -13.95
C TYR A 52 -5.22 -5.78 -13.84
N ASP A 53 -6.21 -6.58 -13.44
CA ASP A 53 -6.12 -8.04 -13.30
C ASP A 53 -5.71 -8.70 -14.61
N ALA A 54 -6.31 -8.27 -15.73
CA ALA A 54 -5.97 -8.77 -17.06
C ALA A 54 -4.51 -8.48 -17.44
N CYS A 55 -3.94 -7.34 -17.05
CA CYS A 55 -2.54 -7.02 -17.25
C CYS A 55 -1.63 -7.83 -16.32
N ILE A 56 -1.95 -7.89 -15.02
CA ILE A 56 -1.17 -8.60 -13.99
C ILE A 56 -1.08 -10.10 -14.33
N THR A 57 -2.19 -10.71 -14.72
CA THR A 57 -2.26 -12.15 -15.05
C THR A 57 -1.38 -12.51 -16.25
N ARG A 58 -1.16 -11.57 -17.17
CA ARG A 58 -0.29 -11.74 -18.35
C ARG A 58 1.13 -11.23 -18.15
N ASP A 59 1.48 -10.79 -16.93
CA ASP A 59 2.76 -10.14 -16.62
C ASP A 59 3.03 -8.88 -17.47
N ASP A 60 1.96 -8.19 -17.89
CA ASP A 60 2.01 -6.97 -18.69
C ASP A 60 2.13 -5.73 -17.78
N TRP A 61 3.31 -5.53 -17.23
CA TRP A 61 3.59 -4.37 -16.35
C TRP A 61 3.63 -3.04 -17.11
N VAL A 62 3.82 -3.07 -18.44
CA VAL A 62 3.69 -1.88 -19.29
C VAL A 62 2.22 -1.46 -19.37
N GLY A 63 1.32 -2.42 -19.60
CA GLY A 63 -0.12 -2.17 -19.59
C GLY A 63 -0.61 -1.63 -18.25
N VAL A 64 -0.12 -2.18 -17.12
CA VAL A 64 -0.40 -1.63 -15.79
C VAL A 64 0.06 -0.18 -15.68
N ALA A 65 1.27 0.15 -16.17
CA ALA A 65 1.79 1.52 -16.14
C ALA A 65 0.95 2.48 -16.98
N GLU A 66 0.44 2.07 -18.14
CA GLU A 66 -0.42 2.92 -18.98
C GLU A 66 -1.74 3.27 -18.25
N LEU A 67 -2.37 2.32 -17.57
CA LEU A 67 -3.56 2.58 -16.73
C LEU A 67 -3.25 3.57 -15.61
N MET A 68 -2.10 3.40 -14.94
CA MET A 68 -1.66 4.33 -13.89
C MET A 68 -1.36 5.72 -14.44
N LEU A 69 -0.71 5.83 -15.60
CA LEU A 69 -0.39 7.11 -16.24
C LEU A 69 -1.65 7.84 -16.74
N ASP A 70 -2.63 7.12 -17.26
CA ASP A 70 -3.91 7.72 -17.64
C ASP A 70 -4.62 8.32 -16.41
N SER A 71 -4.69 7.57 -15.31
CA SER A 71 -5.20 8.06 -14.03
C SER A 71 -4.41 9.28 -13.53
N ALA A 72 -3.07 9.24 -13.63
CA ALA A 72 -2.20 10.34 -13.22
C ALA A 72 -2.47 11.63 -13.99
N ARG A 73 -2.67 11.54 -15.33
CA ARG A 73 -3.00 12.70 -16.18
C ARG A 73 -4.35 13.32 -15.81
N LYS A 74 -5.36 12.49 -15.56
CA LYS A 74 -6.70 12.95 -15.15
C LYS A 74 -6.68 13.65 -13.79
N LEU A 75 -5.93 13.07 -12.83
CA LEU A 75 -5.75 13.67 -11.50
C LEU A 75 -4.96 14.98 -11.56
N ALA A 76 -3.92 15.06 -12.40
CA ALA A 76 -3.17 16.29 -12.63
C ALA A 76 -4.06 17.40 -13.23
N ALA A 77 -4.88 17.05 -14.23
CA ALA A 77 -5.86 17.97 -14.83
C ALA A 77 -6.93 18.41 -13.80
N GLY A 78 -7.26 17.56 -12.81
CA GLY A 78 -8.14 17.89 -11.70
C GLY A 78 -7.49 18.69 -10.56
N GLY A 79 -6.19 19.08 -10.71
CA GLY A 79 -5.52 19.96 -9.75
C GLY A 79 -4.68 19.24 -8.69
N ALA A 80 -4.58 17.91 -8.72
CA ALA A 80 -3.68 17.18 -7.82
C ALA A 80 -2.23 17.68 -7.96
N ARG A 81 -1.48 17.68 -6.86
CA ARG A 81 -0.10 18.17 -6.80
C ARG A 81 0.92 17.06 -6.63
N PHE A 82 0.49 15.92 -6.15
CA PHE A 82 1.25 14.67 -6.10
C PHE A 82 0.30 13.48 -6.05
N LEU A 83 0.83 12.30 -6.27
CA LEU A 83 0.06 11.07 -6.42
C LEU A 83 0.45 10.04 -5.38
N ILE A 84 -0.53 9.24 -4.99
CA ILE A 84 -0.37 8.02 -4.21
C ILE A 84 -1.14 6.89 -4.87
N CYS A 85 -0.66 5.66 -4.70
CA CYS A 85 -1.38 4.47 -5.11
C CYS A 85 -1.44 3.48 -3.93
N PRO A 86 -2.63 3.30 -3.32
CA PRO A 86 -2.80 2.37 -2.21
C PRO A 86 -3.00 0.93 -2.69
N ASP A 87 -2.14 0.47 -3.59
CA ASP A 87 -2.05 -0.91 -4.04
C ASP A 87 -0.57 -1.28 -4.17
N ASN A 88 -0.18 -2.35 -3.50
CA ASN A 88 1.24 -2.74 -3.44
C ASN A 88 1.70 -3.45 -4.72
N THR A 89 0.84 -4.31 -5.29
CA THR A 89 1.20 -5.19 -6.40
C THR A 89 1.57 -4.40 -7.65
N ILE A 90 0.78 -3.37 -7.98
CA ILE A 90 1.00 -2.57 -9.19
C ILE A 90 2.19 -1.61 -9.09
N HIS A 91 2.83 -1.50 -7.91
CA HIS A 91 4.11 -0.79 -7.80
C HIS A 91 5.25 -1.46 -8.59
N GLN A 92 5.10 -2.69 -9.04
CA GLN A 92 6.02 -3.30 -10.02
C GLN A 92 6.10 -2.52 -11.32
N ALA A 93 5.05 -1.78 -11.68
CA ALA A 93 5.01 -0.94 -12.87
C ALA A 93 5.73 0.41 -12.72
N PHE A 94 6.18 0.80 -11.51
CA PHE A 94 6.76 2.13 -11.25
C PHE A 94 7.96 2.46 -12.13
N ARG A 95 8.80 1.48 -12.46
CA ARG A 95 9.93 1.65 -13.40
C ARG A 95 9.51 2.17 -14.78
N PHE A 96 8.26 1.95 -15.19
CA PHE A 96 7.71 2.42 -16.46
C PHE A 96 6.98 3.77 -16.35
N LEU A 97 6.84 4.32 -15.15
CA LEU A 97 6.28 5.66 -14.89
C LEU A 97 7.34 6.75 -14.92
N GLU A 98 8.61 6.38 -14.71
CA GLU A 98 9.73 7.32 -14.61
C GLU A 98 9.85 8.17 -15.87
N GLY A 99 9.95 9.50 -15.71
CA GLY A 99 10.01 10.47 -16.81
C GLY A 99 8.71 10.66 -17.59
N ARG A 100 7.65 9.90 -17.28
CA ARG A 100 6.37 9.92 -18.01
C ARG A 100 5.20 10.46 -17.17
N SER A 101 5.31 10.36 -15.85
CA SER A 101 4.26 10.85 -14.96
C SER A 101 4.24 12.38 -14.88
N PRO A 102 3.05 13.02 -14.97
CA PRO A 102 2.94 14.47 -14.86
C PRO A 102 3.17 15.01 -13.45
N LEU A 103 3.10 14.16 -12.44
CA LEU A 103 3.21 14.53 -11.03
C LEU A 103 4.14 13.57 -10.28
N PRO A 104 4.77 14.03 -9.19
CA PRO A 104 5.56 13.17 -8.32
C PRO A 104 4.67 12.21 -7.53
N TRP A 105 5.25 11.05 -7.15
CA TRP A 105 4.59 10.01 -6.39
C TRP A 105 5.21 9.82 -5.00
N LEU A 106 4.38 9.37 -4.04
CA LEU A 106 4.87 8.67 -2.87
C LEU A 106 4.81 7.16 -3.13
N HIS A 107 5.96 6.52 -3.03
CA HIS A 107 6.06 5.08 -3.24
C HIS A 107 5.71 4.31 -1.95
N ILE A 108 4.73 3.40 -2.00
CA ILE A 108 4.18 2.72 -0.82
C ILE A 108 5.26 1.97 -0.01
N ALA A 109 6.16 1.25 -0.68
CA ALA A 109 7.21 0.49 0.01
C ALA A 109 8.30 1.41 0.62
N GLU A 110 8.56 2.59 0.03
CA GLU A 110 9.45 3.59 0.65
C GLU A 110 8.88 4.14 1.95
N VAL A 111 7.58 4.39 1.97
CA VAL A 111 6.87 4.85 3.17
C VAL A 111 6.92 3.79 4.26
N VAL A 112 6.66 2.54 3.93
CA VAL A 112 6.73 1.42 4.89
C VAL A 112 8.15 1.24 5.41
N ALA A 113 9.17 1.28 4.53
CA ALA A 113 10.57 1.16 4.93
C ALA A 113 11.01 2.31 5.85
N ALA A 114 10.57 3.55 5.56
CA ALA A 114 10.84 4.70 6.43
C ALA A 114 10.21 4.54 7.82
N GLU A 115 8.98 4.06 7.89
CA GLU A 115 8.29 3.81 9.15
C GLU A 115 8.93 2.66 9.94
N ALA A 116 9.38 1.60 9.27
CA ALA A 116 10.11 0.51 9.90
C ALA A 116 11.39 1.01 10.60
N VAL A 117 12.19 1.81 9.91
CA VAL A 117 13.38 2.46 10.50
C VAL A 117 13.01 3.36 11.67
N ARG A 118 11.99 4.21 11.52
CA ARG A 118 11.52 5.12 12.58
C ARG A 118 11.09 4.36 13.85
N ARG A 119 10.48 3.17 13.69
CA ARG A 119 10.06 2.28 14.79
C ARG A 119 11.20 1.39 15.32
N GLY A 120 12.38 1.43 14.72
CA GLY A 120 13.56 0.66 15.14
C GLY A 120 13.56 -0.80 14.70
N PHE A 121 12.69 -1.19 13.76
CA PHE A 121 12.68 -2.54 13.19
C PHE A 121 13.90 -2.77 12.30
N ARG A 122 14.32 -4.02 12.18
CA ARG A 122 15.52 -4.43 11.44
C ARG A 122 15.27 -5.52 10.41
N LYS A 123 14.30 -6.40 10.65
CA LYS A 123 14.01 -7.54 9.78
C LYS A 123 12.50 -7.72 9.62
N LEU A 124 12.00 -7.54 8.42
CA LEU A 124 10.57 -7.53 8.14
C LEU A 124 10.11 -8.83 7.48
N GLY A 125 9.00 -9.38 7.94
CA GLY A 125 8.25 -10.39 7.20
C GLY A 125 7.38 -9.72 6.12
N LEU A 126 7.34 -10.30 4.91
CA LEU A 126 6.54 -9.77 3.81
C LEU A 126 5.28 -10.63 3.63
N THR A 127 4.10 -10.02 3.69
CA THR A 127 2.83 -10.66 3.32
C THR A 127 2.13 -9.87 2.23
N GLY A 128 1.27 -10.53 1.45
CA GLY A 128 0.57 -9.92 0.31
C GLY A 128 0.20 -10.97 -0.73
N THR A 129 -0.17 -10.50 -1.92
CA THR A 129 -0.40 -11.38 -3.07
C THR A 129 0.89 -12.09 -3.48
N ARG A 130 0.77 -13.24 -4.16
CA ARG A 130 1.93 -13.98 -4.69
C ARG A 130 2.80 -13.10 -5.60
N TRP A 131 2.19 -12.25 -6.40
CA TRP A 131 2.90 -11.34 -7.32
C TRP A 131 3.73 -10.30 -6.57
N LEU A 132 3.16 -9.70 -5.51
CA LEU A 132 3.89 -8.74 -4.68
C LEU A 132 5.05 -9.41 -3.95
N VAL A 133 4.76 -10.51 -3.23
CA VAL A 133 5.78 -11.16 -2.38
C VAL A 133 6.92 -11.74 -3.19
N ALA A 134 6.68 -12.15 -4.45
CA ALA A 134 7.72 -12.60 -5.37
C ALA A 134 8.54 -11.46 -6.00
N SER A 135 8.02 -10.22 -5.97
CA SER A 135 8.62 -9.06 -6.63
C SER A 135 9.75 -8.39 -5.83
N GLU A 136 10.39 -7.41 -6.45
CA GLU A 136 11.42 -6.57 -5.84
C GLU A 136 10.87 -5.24 -5.28
N VAL A 137 9.54 -5.02 -5.28
CA VAL A 137 8.91 -3.79 -4.78
C VAL A 137 9.34 -3.44 -3.36
N TYR A 138 9.30 -4.40 -2.45
CA TYR A 138 9.77 -4.20 -1.08
C TYR A 138 11.27 -4.43 -0.92
N PRO A 139 11.87 -5.53 -1.44
CA PRO A 139 13.29 -5.82 -1.29
C PRO A 139 14.20 -4.65 -1.62
N GLU A 140 14.04 -4.00 -2.76
CA GLU A 140 14.85 -2.83 -3.17
C GLU A 140 14.76 -1.68 -2.16
N LYS A 141 13.55 -1.34 -1.71
CA LYS A 141 13.32 -0.22 -0.81
C LYS A 141 13.77 -0.51 0.63
N LEU A 142 13.67 -1.76 1.07
CA LEU A 142 14.16 -2.21 2.36
C LEU A 142 15.70 -2.24 2.38
N ALA A 143 16.33 -2.82 1.35
CA ALA A 143 17.78 -2.86 1.22
C ALA A 143 18.40 -1.46 1.21
N ALA A 144 17.79 -0.51 0.50
CA ALA A 144 18.24 0.89 0.45
C ALA A 144 18.24 1.57 1.83
N ARG A 145 17.57 0.99 2.82
CA ARG A 145 17.51 1.48 4.22
C ARG A 145 18.20 0.56 5.22
N GLY A 146 18.94 -0.45 4.76
CA GLY A 146 19.65 -1.40 5.60
C GLY A 146 18.73 -2.37 6.36
N LEU A 147 17.50 -2.55 5.90
CA LEU A 147 16.53 -3.49 6.48
C LEU A 147 16.65 -4.86 5.82
N ALA A 148 16.68 -5.91 6.63
CA ALA A 148 16.54 -7.28 6.16
C ALA A 148 15.05 -7.65 5.96
N TRP A 149 14.79 -8.70 5.18
CA TRP A 149 13.41 -9.19 4.99
C TRP A 149 13.40 -10.72 4.84
N VAL A 150 12.20 -11.28 5.06
CA VAL A 150 11.91 -12.70 4.83
C VAL A 150 10.61 -12.81 4.05
N ARG A 151 10.63 -13.60 3.00
CA ARG A 151 9.43 -14.04 2.29
C ARG A 151 8.91 -15.32 2.96
N PRO A 152 7.60 -15.52 3.13
CA PRO A 152 7.06 -16.81 3.54
C PRO A 152 7.46 -17.92 2.56
N GLU A 153 7.43 -19.15 3.01
CA GLU A 153 7.60 -20.33 2.15
C GLU A 153 6.55 -20.34 1.01
N GLU A 154 6.85 -21.02 -0.09
CA GLU A 154 6.02 -20.97 -1.29
C GLU A 154 4.56 -21.37 -1.03
N ALA A 155 4.34 -22.45 -0.27
CA ALA A 155 3.01 -22.91 0.09
C ALA A 155 2.21 -21.84 0.85
N ASP A 156 2.84 -21.14 1.78
CA ASP A 156 2.25 -20.03 2.54
C ASP A 156 1.92 -18.85 1.64
N ARG A 157 2.81 -18.51 0.70
CA ARG A 157 2.58 -17.42 -0.27
C ARG A 157 1.37 -17.70 -1.16
N LEU A 158 1.26 -18.93 -1.65
CA LEU A 158 0.15 -19.35 -2.51
C LEU A 158 -1.17 -19.33 -1.73
N GLU A 159 -1.20 -19.85 -0.50
CA GLU A 159 -2.40 -19.88 0.32
C GLU A 159 -2.83 -18.46 0.77
N CYS A 160 -1.89 -17.61 1.20
CA CYS A 160 -2.20 -16.21 1.49
C CYS A 160 -2.79 -15.50 0.26
N SER A 161 -2.19 -15.73 -0.93
CA SER A 161 -2.69 -15.15 -2.17
C SER A 161 -4.08 -15.65 -2.54
N ARG A 162 -4.37 -16.95 -2.35
CA ARG A 162 -5.70 -17.53 -2.55
C ARG A 162 -6.74 -16.85 -1.65
N ILE A 163 -6.45 -16.77 -0.34
CA ILE A 163 -7.32 -16.11 0.62
C ILE A 163 -7.60 -14.65 0.21
N ILE A 164 -6.56 -13.90 -0.16
CA ILE A 164 -6.73 -12.52 -0.60
C ILE A 164 -7.68 -12.45 -1.81
N MET A 165 -7.37 -13.19 -2.88
CA MET A 165 -8.05 -13.05 -4.18
C MET A 165 -9.44 -13.69 -4.20
N GLU A 166 -9.62 -14.82 -3.51
CA GLU A 166 -10.89 -15.55 -3.56
C GLU A 166 -11.86 -15.13 -2.44
N GLU A 167 -11.33 -14.63 -1.31
CA GLU A 167 -12.14 -14.34 -0.11
C GLU A 167 -12.16 -12.84 0.20
N LEU A 168 -11.02 -12.25 0.56
CA LEU A 168 -10.98 -10.89 1.11
C LEU A 168 -11.40 -9.81 0.09
N VAL A 169 -10.93 -9.90 -1.17
CA VAL A 169 -11.32 -8.99 -2.26
C VAL A 169 -12.83 -9.04 -2.53
N ASN A 170 -13.45 -10.19 -2.25
CA ASN A 170 -14.90 -10.39 -2.39
C ASN A 170 -15.70 -10.08 -1.11
N GLY A 171 -15.07 -9.41 -0.11
CA GLY A 171 -15.72 -9.03 1.15
C GLY A 171 -16.07 -10.21 2.06
N ARG A 172 -15.39 -11.35 1.91
CA ARG A 172 -15.56 -12.54 2.75
C ARG A 172 -14.40 -12.65 3.73
N PHE A 173 -14.68 -12.70 5.02
CA PHE A 173 -13.70 -12.69 6.10
C PHE A 173 -13.85 -13.91 7.02
N PRO A 174 -13.65 -15.13 6.54
CA PRO A 174 -13.81 -16.32 7.36
C PRO A 174 -12.73 -16.41 8.44
N PRO A 175 -13.05 -16.93 9.65
CA PRO A 175 -12.09 -17.09 10.74
C PRO A 175 -10.87 -17.95 10.36
N GLU A 176 -11.01 -18.85 9.37
CA GLU A 176 -9.91 -19.67 8.87
C GLU A 176 -8.83 -18.82 8.22
N GLY A 177 -9.21 -17.84 7.40
CA GLY A 177 -8.26 -16.90 6.79
C GLY A 177 -7.44 -16.14 7.85
N VAL A 178 -8.09 -15.72 8.95
CA VAL A 178 -7.38 -15.09 10.09
C VAL A 178 -6.35 -16.06 10.68
N ARG A 179 -6.73 -17.31 10.98
CA ARG A 179 -5.82 -18.32 11.55
C ARG A 179 -4.64 -18.60 10.62
N THR A 180 -4.89 -18.72 9.33
CA THR A 180 -3.84 -18.93 8.33
C THR A 180 -2.82 -17.80 8.34
N PHE A 181 -3.29 -16.55 8.26
CA PHE A 181 -2.37 -15.39 8.32
C PHE A 181 -1.61 -15.33 9.65
N GLN A 182 -2.25 -15.61 10.78
CA GLN A 182 -1.58 -15.68 12.09
C GLN A 182 -0.47 -16.74 12.11
N ALA A 183 -0.74 -17.93 11.56
CA ALA A 183 0.24 -19.01 11.48
C ALA A 183 1.44 -18.63 10.59
N VAL A 184 1.19 -18.02 9.42
CA VAL A 184 2.25 -17.54 8.50
C VAL A 184 3.10 -16.46 9.20
N ILE A 185 2.47 -15.49 9.87
CA ILE A 185 3.18 -14.44 10.60
C ILE A 185 3.97 -15.04 11.79
N GLY A 186 3.45 -16.08 12.44
CA GLY A 186 4.16 -16.84 13.46
C GLY A 186 5.46 -17.45 12.93
N ARG A 187 5.42 -18.08 11.76
CA ARG A 187 6.64 -18.63 11.10
C ARG A 187 7.64 -17.54 10.71
N LEU A 188 7.17 -16.37 10.28
CA LEU A 188 8.04 -15.22 10.02
C LEU A 188 8.72 -14.71 11.30
N LYS A 189 7.98 -14.71 12.43
CA LYS A 189 8.56 -14.41 13.75
C LYS A 189 9.64 -15.41 14.14
N ASP A 190 9.38 -16.70 13.95
CA ASP A 190 10.36 -17.77 14.23
C ASP A 190 11.59 -17.66 13.33
N ALA A 191 11.43 -17.12 12.12
CA ALA A 191 12.52 -16.77 11.22
C ALA A 191 13.28 -15.49 11.62
N GLY A 192 12.94 -14.89 12.78
CA GLY A 192 13.62 -13.74 13.37
C GLY A 192 13.16 -12.39 12.82
N CYS A 193 11.96 -12.30 12.22
CA CYS A 193 11.38 -11.02 11.88
C CYS A 193 10.88 -10.30 13.15
N ASP A 194 11.03 -8.98 13.20
CA ASP A 194 10.60 -8.11 14.31
C ASP A 194 9.35 -7.29 13.98
N ALA A 195 8.91 -7.28 12.71
CA ALA A 195 7.63 -6.76 12.26
C ALA A 195 7.18 -7.46 10.98
N VAL A 196 5.90 -7.29 10.62
CA VAL A 196 5.32 -7.82 9.38
C VAL A 196 4.69 -6.71 8.54
N VAL A 197 4.98 -6.71 7.24
CA VAL A 197 4.35 -5.83 6.26
C VAL A 197 3.02 -6.46 5.84
N LEU A 198 1.92 -5.72 6.03
CA LEU A 198 0.63 -6.05 5.45
C LEU A 198 0.58 -5.43 4.04
N GLY A 199 1.13 -6.18 3.07
CA GLY A 199 1.35 -5.72 1.70
C GLY A 199 0.15 -5.94 0.77
N CYS A 200 -1.04 -6.09 1.33
CA CYS A 200 -2.30 -6.06 0.60
C CYS A 200 -3.31 -5.27 1.39
N THR A 201 -4.14 -4.52 0.71
CA THR A 201 -5.12 -3.60 1.31
C THR A 201 -6.23 -4.31 2.08
N GLU A 202 -6.47 -5.55 1.76
CA GLU A 202 -7.48 -6.40 2.39
C GLU A 202 -6.98 -7.10 3.68
N ILE A 203 -5.67 -7.33 3.81
CA ILE A 203 -5.11 -7.98 5.02
C ILE A 203 -5.43 -7.19 6.31
N PRO A 204 -5.35 -5.84 6.35
CA PRO A 204 -5.72 -5.06 7.53
C PRO A 204 -7.19 -5.16 7.96
N LEU A 205 -8.05 -5.80 7.15
CA LEU A 205 -9.45 -6.08 7.52
C LEU A 205 -9.55 -7.28 8.47
N ILE A 206 -8.54 -8.16 8.48
CA ILE A 206 -8.52 -9.38 9.30
C ILE A 206 -7.34 -9.46 10.27
N ILE A 207 -6.23 -8.76 9.99
CA ILE A 207 -5.01 -8.75 10.81
C ILE A 207 -4.68 -7.31 11.25
N SER A 208 -4.38 -7.16 12.54
CA SER A 208 -3.97 -5.90 13.15
C SER A 208 -2.99 -6.20 14.29
N ASP A 209 -2.42 -5.16 14.91
CA ASP A 209 -1.55 -5.34 16.10
C ASP A 209 -2.26 -6.09 17.25
N ALA A 210 -3.59 -6.06 17.30
CA ALA A 210 -4.37 -6.73 18.35
C ALA A 210 -4.40 -8.26 18.24
N ASN A 211 -4.20 -8.80 17.03
CA ASN A 211 -4.30 -10.24 16.77
C ASN A 211 -3.12 -10.82 15.98
N SER A 212 -2.12 -10.02 15.67
CA SER A 212 -0.91 -10.45 14.95
C SER A 212 0.18 -10.93 15.91
N PRO A 213 0.91 -12.02 15.60
CA PRO A 213 2.11 -12.45 16.35
C PRO A 213 3.28 -11.47 16.32
N LEU A 214 3.31 -10.55 15.36
CA LEU A 214 4.32 -9.49 15.17
C LEU A 214 3.65 -8.12 15.08
N PRO A 215 4.35 -7.03 15.47
CA PRO A 215 3.93 -5.68 15.13
C PRO A 215 3.66 -5.52 13.64
N THR A 216 2.57 -4.84 13.28
CA THR A 216 2.15 -4.70 11.88
C THR A 216 2.59 -3.38 11.25
N LEU A 217 2.91 -3.44 9.97
CA LEU A 217 3.13 -2.29 9.10
C LEU A 217 2.04 -2.30 8.02
N ASP A 218 0.90 -1.66 8.33
CA ASP A 218 -0.22 -1.49 7.41
C ASP A 218 0.15 -0.49 6.31
N SER A 219 0.52 -1.00 5.15
CA SER A 219 1.04 -0.20 4.04
C SER A 219 0.08 0.88 3.57
N THR A 220 -1.22 0.60 3.55
CA THR A 220 -2.26 1.55 3.09
C THR A 220 -2.43 2.73 4.04
N ARG A 221 -2.58 2.45 5.35
CA ARG A 221 -2.70 3.52 6.35
C ARG A 221 -1.41 4.31 6.50
N LEU A 222 -0.26 3.66 6.39
CA LEU A 222 1.04 4.35 6.40
C LEU A 222 1.19 5.29 5.19
N LEU A 223 0.78 4.85 4.00
CA LEU A 223 0.80 5.70 2.81
C LEU A 223 -0.12 6.91 2.97
N ALA A 224 -1.34 6.73 3.47
CA ALA A 224 -2.28 7.82 3.74
C ALA A 224 -1.69 8.84 4.73
N ARG A 225 -1.11 8.38 5.84
CA ARG A 225 -0.46 9.26 6.84
C ARG A 225 0.74 10.01 6.27
N ALA A 226 1.54 9.36 5.42
CA ALA A 226 2.65 10.01 4.73
C ALA A 226 2.13 11.07 3.74
N ALA A 227 1.03 10.80 3.04
CA ALA A 227 0.41 11.76 2.14
C ALA A 227 -0.13 12.99 2.87
N ILE A 228 -0.75 12.82 4.06
CA ILE A 228 -1.18 13.97 4.88
C ILE A 228 0.03 14.83 5.24
N ARG A 229 1.12 14.22 5.77
CA ARG A 229 2.33 14.97 6.14
C ARG A 229 2.90 15.74 4.95
N ARG A 230 3.06 15.08 3.78
CA ARG A 230 3.55 15.73 2.56
C ARG A 230 2.66 16.89 2.11
N ALA A 231 1.33 16.72 2.22
CA ALA A 231 0.40 17.79 1.86
C ALA A 231 0.55 19.03 2.74
N LEU A 232 0.90 18.84 4.02
CA LEU A 232 1.12 19.93 4.98
C LEU A 232 2.51 20.59 4.83
N GLU A 233 3.55 19.83 4.49
CA GLU A 233 4.91 20.35 4.29
C GLU A 233 5.03 21.23 3.04
N GLY A 234 4.16 21.06 2.05
CA GLY A 234 4.13 21.85 0.83
C GLY A 234 3.19 23.05 0.89
N ALA A 235 2.66 23.33 2.08
CA ALA A 235 1.70 24.42 2.31
C ALA A 235 2.40 25.74 2.70
#